data_c71112315b5f6cb7ae2a92bf583be88e
#
_entry.id   c71112315b5f6cb7ae2a92bf583be88e
#
_cell.length_a   1.000
_cell.length_b   1.000
_cell.length_c   1.000
_cell.angle_alpha   90.00
_cell.angle_beta   90.00
_cell.angle_gamma   90.00
#
_symmetry.space_group_name_H-M   'P 1'
#
loop_
_entity.id
_entity.type
_entity.pdbx_description
1 polymer ?
#
loop_
_entity_poly.entity_id
_entity_poly.type
_entity_poly.pdbx_seq_one_letter_code
_entity_poly.pdbx_strand_id
1 'polypeptide(L)'
;MSQPVKNDIPVMPPPLAREARSMRECFDQLPENAEKTVPDKKRSAQEEEQDALRSYFREMGEMPQLSAEEELDLWKQIDENIGQLREAVYQFAFVYDEHLKLLADPETDFADIFPASSRDNAPLPDNPASRKEWSARISAAIGQMRAVYGVVTRGEFARLRADGFDILNRHPAVLEKLLEWADVVNRYLDNFNAGRLAAAELEQTILMSVEEMIPLSRRMAELRREIDRRKLRMLETNLRLVINIAKHYQHKGLPFGDLIQ
;
A
#
# COMPACT_ATOMS: atom_id res chain seq x y z
N MET A 1 29.99 34.35 -0.59
CA MET A 1 29.15 34.18 -1.79
C MET A 1 28.64 32.74 -1.75
N SER A 2 27.46 32.57 -1.17
CA SER A 2 26.82 31.23 -1.01
C SER A 2 25.87 31.01 -2.17
N GLN A 3 26.05 29.90 -2.89
CA GLN A 3 25.13 29.49 -3.96
C GLN A 3 23.87 28.89 -3.35
N PRO A 4 22.67 29.10 -3.92
CA PRO A 4 21.43 28.52 -3.44
C PRO A 4 21.34 27.05 -3.85
N VAL A 5 20.96 26.21 -2.89
CA VAL A 5 20.61 24.78 -3.07
C VAL A 5 19.38 24.71 -3.97
N LYS A 6 19.50 24.09 -5.13
CA LYS A 6 18.37 23.74 -6.00
C LYS A 6 17.59 22.60 -5.31
N ASN A 7 16.38 22.91 -4.87
CA ASN A 7 15.38 21.91 -4.51
C ASN A 7 14.89 21.25 -5.81
N ASP A 8 15.37 20.06 -6.10
CA ASP A 8 14.79 19.19 -7.12
C ASP A 8 13.47 18.60 -6.57
N ILE A 9 12.37 19.31 -6.81
CA ILE A 9 11.02 18.77 -6.66
C ILE A 9 10.84 17.75 -7.79
N PRO A 10 10.45 16.49 -7.53
CA PRO A 10 10.18 15.53 -8.57
C PRO A 10 9.03 16.05 -9.46
N VAL A 11 9.36 16.38 -10.69
CA VAL A 11 8.42 16.87 -11.70
C VAL A 11 7.51 15.70 -12.09
N MET A 12 6.23 15.81 -11.75
CA MET A 12 5.18 14.94 -12.25
C MET A 12 5.18 14.98 -13.79
N PRO A 13 5.04 13.84 -14.49
CA PRO A 13 5.11 13.81 -15.95
C PRO A 13 4.03 14.71 -16.58
N PRO A 14 4.38 15.48 -17.63
CA PRO A 14 3.55 16.56 -18.17
C PRO A 14 2.20 16.22 -18.80
N PRO A 15 1.79 14.95 -19.09
CA PRO A 15 0.47 14.69 -19.65
C PRO A 15 -0.69 14.95 -18.70
N LEU A 16 -0.53 14.74 -17.37
CA LEU A 16 -1.62 14.86 -16.41
C LEU A 16 -2.08 16.31 -16.15
N ALA A 17 -1.20 17.29 -16.29
CA ALA A 17 -1.55 18.70 -16.07
C ALA A 17 -2.35 19.32 -17.24
N ARG A 18 -2.21 18.79 -18.46
CA ARG A 18 -2.99 19.23 -19.64
C ARG A 18 -4.39 18.64 -19.65
N GLU A 19 -4.52 17.39 -19.21
CA GLU A 19 -5.81 16.68 -19.13
C GLU A 19 -6.70 17.25 -18.01
N ALA A 20 -6.12 17.70 -16.88
CA ALA A 20 -6.84 18.34 -15.81
C ALA A 20 -7.51 19.67 -16.20
N ARG A 21 -6.95 20.42 -17.16
CA ARG A 21 -7.57 21.65 -17.70
C ARG A 21 -8.75 21.34 -18.65
N SER A 22 -8.61 20.34 -19.50
CA SER A 22 -9.67 19.87 -20.39
C SER A 22 -10.86 19.28 -19.60
N MET A 23 -10.62 18.73 -18.42
CA MET A 23 -11.64 18.14 -17.56
C MET A 23 -12.60 19.19 -16.96
N ARG A 24 -12.13 20.39 -16.60
CA ARG A 24 -13.00 21.47 -16.09
C ARG A 24 -14.00 21.94 -17.14
N GLU A 25 -13.53 22.12 -18.38
CA GLU A 25 -14.39 22.59 -19.49
C GLU A 25 -15.45 21.57 -19.91
N CYS A 26 -15.19 20.28 -19.73
CA CYS A 26 -16.14 19.20 -20.05
C CYS A 26 -17.23 19.01 -19.00
N PHE A 27 -16.96 19.39 -17.73
CA PHE A 27 -17.90 19.24 -16.62
C PHE A 27 -18.95 20.34 -16.60
N ASP A 28 -18.59 21.56 -17.04
CA ASP A 28 -19.51 22.72 -17.13
C ASP A 28 -20.53 22.60 -18.28
N GLN A 29 -20.41 21.58 -19.15
CA GLN A 29 -21.31 21.33 -20.27
C GLN A 29 -22.37 20.23 -20.02
N LEU A 30 -22.55 19.77 -18.78
CA LEU A 30 -23.63 18.85 -18.45
C LEU A 30 -24.98 19.58 -18.50
N PRO A 31 -26.01 19.07 -19.17
CA PRO A 31 -27.31 19.74 -19.24
C PRO A 31 -27.99 19.76 -17.86
N GLU A 32 -28.27 20.96 -17.37
CA GLU A 32 -28.93 21.25 -16.09
C GLU A 32 -30.45 20.91 -16.05
N ASN A 33 -31.00 20.28 -17.08
CA ASN A 33 -32.45 20.10 -17.17
C ASN A 33 -32.88 18.63 -17.20
N ALA A 34 -33.26 18.10 -16.04
CA ALA A 34 -34.30 17.05 -15.94
C ALA A 34 -34.96 17.02 -14.59
N GLU A 35 -35.74 18.05 -14.27
CA GLU A 35 -36.90 17.87 -13.38
C GLU A 35 -38.17 17.78 -14.23
N LYS A 36 -38.87 16.64 -14.15
CA LYS A 36 -40.33 16.55 -14.02
C LYS A 36 -40.76 15.09 -13.89
N THR A 37 -41.38 14.85 -12.80
CA THR A 37 -42.21 13.72 -12.37
C THR A 37 -43.24 13.27 -13.40
N VAL A 38 -43.29 11.95 -13.68
CA VAL A 38 -44.48 11.26 -14.18
C VAL A 38 -44.55 9.85 -13.58
N PRO A 39 -45.73 9.35 -13.17
CA PRO A 39 -45.89 8.14 -12.41
C PRO A 39 -46.01 6.87 -13.28
N ASP A 40 -45.49 5.78 -12.70
CA ASP A 40 -45.88 4.39 -12.90
C ASP A 40 -46.10 3.87 -14.34
N LYS A 41 -45.00 3.43 -14.94
CA LYS A 41 -44.95 2.30 -15.87
C LYS A 41 -43.78 1.42 -15.48
N LYS A 42 -43.93 0.08 -15.54
CA LYS A 42 -42.83 -0.90 -15.39
C LYS A 42 -41.62 -0.37 -16.15
N ARG A 43 -40.64 0.13 -15.39
CA ARG A 43 -39.38 0.61 -15.95
C ARG A 43 -38.68 -0.57 -16.58
N SER A 44 -38.12 -0.39 -17.75
CA SER A 44 -37.26 -1.39 -18.35
C SER A 44 -35.96 -1.47 -17.54
N ALA A 45 -35.33 -2.64 -17.50
CA ALA A 45 -34.04 -2.82 -16.80
C ALA A 45 -32.97 -1.79 -17.26
N GLN A 46 -33.05 -1.34 -18.51
CA GLN A 46 -32.19 -0.29 -19.07
C GLN A 46 -32.46 1.10 -18.48
N GLU A 47 -33.72 1.43 -18.15
CA GLU A 47 -34.08 2.71 -17.51
C GLU A 47 -33.65 2.74 -16.05
N GLU A 48 -33.73 1.60 -15.33
CA GLU A 48 -33.23 1.49 -13.95
C GLU A 48 -31.70 1.62 -13.90
N GLU A 49 -30.99 1.00 -14.84
CA GLU A 49 -29.55 1.14 -14.99
C GLU A 49 -29.13 2.58 -15.31
N GLN A 50 -29.84 3.26 -16.20
CA GLN A 50 -29.59 4.68 -16.52
C GLN A 50 -29.85 5.61 -15.35
N ASP A 51 -30.90 5.38 -14.56
CA ASP A 51 -31.22 6.18 -13.38
C ASP A 51 -30.19 5.95 -12.25
N ALA A 52 -29.73 4.72 -12.06
CA ALA A 52 -28.64 4.39 -11.14
C ALA A 52 -27.32 5.08 -11.54
N LEU A 53 -27.01 5.07 -12.82
CA LEU A 53 -25.84 5.77 -13.36
C LEU A 53 -25.93 7.29 -13.19
N ARG A 54 -27.12 7.89 -13.42
CA ARG A 54 -27.33 9.33 -13.20
C ARG A 54 -27.20 9.72 -11.73
N SER A 55 -27.73 8.90 -10.81
CA SER A 55 -27.57 9.12 -9.36
C SER A 55 -26.08 9.06 -8.97
N TYR A 56 -25.37 8.04 -9.46
CA TYR A 56 -23.96 7.86 -9.26
C TYR A 56 -23.13 9.07 -9.75
N PHE A 57 -23.43 9.57 -10.97
CA PHE A 57 -22.76 10.76 -11.50
C PHE A 57 -23.03 12.03 -10.71
N ARG A 58 -24.22 12.17 -10.16
CA ARG A 58 -24.56 13.31 -9.31
C ARG A 58 -23.78 13.26 -8.00
N GLU A 59 -23.73 12.11 -7.33
CA GLU A 59 -22.95 11.91 -6.11
C GLU A 59 -21.46 12.16 -6.34
N MET A 60 -20.92 11.66 -7.46
CA MET A 60 -19.54 11.91 -7.87
C MET A 60 -19.28 13.39 -8.17
N GLY A 61 -20.29 14.11 -8.70
CA GLY A 61 -20.23 15.56 -8.96
C GLY A 61 -20.07 16.41 -7.70
N GLU A 62 -20.61 15.95 -6.59
CA GLU A 62 -20.59 16.64 -5.29
C GLU A 62 -19.31 16.41 -4.49
N MET A 63 -18.50 15.40 -4.85
CA MET A 63 -17.23 15.13 -4.16
C MET A 63 -16.22 16.26 -4.40
N PRO A 64 -15.57 16.78 -3.33
CA PRO A 64 -14.55 17.81 -3.47
C PRO A 64 -13.34 17.26 -4.23
N GLN A 65 -12.86 18.00 -5.22
CA GLN A 65 -11.62 17.67 -5.91
C GLN A 65 -10.43 18.09 -5.05
N LEU A 66 -9.41 17.25 -5.05
CA LEU A 66 -8.12 17.62 -4.47
C LEU A 66 -7.35 18.52 -5.45
N SER A 67 -6.65 19.50 -4.93
CA SER A 67 -5.63 20.22 -5.70
C SER A 67 -4.41 19.31 -5.91
N ALA A 68 -3.54 19.66 -6.86
CA ALA A 68 -2.31 18.92 -7.08
C ALA A 68 -1.39 18.88 -5.83
N GLU A 69 -1.44 19.93 -5.00
CA GLU A 69 -0.69 19.99 -3.74
C GLU A 69 -1.28 19.03 -2.69
N GLU A 70 -2.61 18.97 -2.57
CA GLU A 70 -3.30 18.04 -1.67
C GLU A 70 -3.13 16.59 -2.10
N GLU A 71 -3.13 16.29 -3.40
CA GLU A 71 -2.83 14.96 -3.92
C GLU A 71 -1.40 14.53 -3.58
N LEU A 72 -0.43 15.42 -3.77
CA LEU A 72 0.96 15.14 -3.44
C LEU A 72 1.16 14.92 -1.94
N ASP A 73 0.49 15.72 -1.10
CA ASP A 73 0.53 15.55 0.36
C ASP A 73 -0.09 14.22 0.79
N LEU A 74 -1.22 13.84 0.19
CA LEU A 74 -1.86 12.55 0.44
C LEU A 74 -0.95 11.38 0.06
N TRP A 75 -0.25 11.46 -1.08
CA TRP A 75 0.74 10.46 -1.48
C TRP A 75 1.90 10.34 -0.48
N LYS A 76 2.44 11.47 -0.01
CA LYS A 76 3.51 11.49 0.99
C LYS A 76 3.06 10.82 2.30
N GLN A 77 1.83 11.10 2.75
CA GLN A 77 1.27 10.50 3.95
C GLN A 77 1.04 8.99 3.79
N ILE A 78 0.64 8.53 2.59
CA ILE A 78 0.53 7.09 2.29
C ILE A 78 1.91 6.43 2.36
N ASP A 79 2.92 7.00 1.71
CA ASP A 79 4.29 6.47 1.69
C ASP A 79 4.91 6.44 3.09
N GLU A 80 4.70 7.49 3.89
CA GLU A 80 5.14 7.54 5.29
C GLU A 80 4.49 6.43 6.13
N ASN A 81 3.18 6.21 5.98
CA ASN A 81 2.48 5.15 6.70
C ASN A 81 2.94 3.76 6.26
N ILE A 82 3.23 3.56 4.97
CA ILE A 82 3.82 2.31 4.47
C ILE A 82 5.22 2.11 5.07
N GLY A 83 6.01 3.18 5.18
CA GLY A 83 7.31 3.15 5.86
C GLY A 83 7.20 2.71 7.32
N GLN A 84 6.27 3.31 8.07
CA GLN A 84 6.02 2.95 9.47
C GLN A 84 5.48 1.52 9.62
N LEU A 85 4.60 1.07 8.70
CA LEU A 85 4.13 -0.31 8.69
C LEU A 85 5.28 -1.30 8.45
N ARG A 86 6.18 -0.98 7.52
CA ARG A 86 7.39 -1.78 7.23
C ARG A 86 8.30 -1.84 8.45
N GLU A 87 8.56 -0.73 9.13
CA GLU A 87 9.34 -0.68 10.37
C GLU A 87 8.74 -1.58 11.45
N ALA A 88 7.41 -1.60 11.57
CA ALA A 88 6.73 -2.45 12.52
C ALA A 88 6.83 -3.94 12.15
N VAL A 89 6.57 -4.29 10.89
CA VAL A 89 6.57 -5.66 10.39
C VAL A 89 7.97 -6.28 10.43
N TYR A 90 9.01 -5.53 10.06
CA TYR A 90 10.39 -6.04 10.02
C TYR A 90 11.02 -6.26 11.41
N GLN A 91 10.33 -5.93 12.49
CA GLN A 91 10.78 -6.29 13.82
C GLN A 91 10.58 -7.77 14.16
N PHE A 92 9.75 -8.49 13.40
CA PHE A 92 9.42 -9.89 13.66
C PHE A 92 10.40 -10.84 12.97
N ALA A 93 10.94 -11.80 13.72
CA ALA A 93 11.94 -12.75 13.23
C ALA A 93 11.46 -13.59 12.04
N PHE A 94 10.18 -13.98 12.02
CA PHE A 94 9.65 -14.78 10.92
C PHE A 94 9.74 -14.08 9.57
N VAL A 95 9.78 -12.75 9.53
CA VAL A 95 9.89 -11.98 8.28
C VAL A 95 11.24 -12.24 7.59
N TYR A 96 12.29 -12.47 8.36
CA TYR A 96 13.61 -12.88 7.84
C TYR A 96 13.52 -14.25 7.17
N ASP A 97 12.82 -15.19 7.80
CA ASP A 97 12.61 -16.53 7.24
C ASP A 97 11.77 -16.46 5.94
N GLU A 98 10.76 -15.60 5.90
CA GLU A 98 9.97 -15.38 4.69
C GLU A 98 10.81 -14.78 3.55
N HIS A 99 11.68 -13.81 3.83
CA HIS A 99 12.63 -13.30 2.84
C HIS A 99 13.55 -14.40 2.32
N LEU A 100 14.05 -15.27 3.20
CA LEU A 100 14.92 -16.40 2.82
C LEU A 100 14.17 -17.40 1.93
N LYS A 101 12.89 -17.68 2.21
CA LYS A 101 12.06 -18.54 1.36
C LYS A 101 11.86 -17.93 -0.03
N LEU A 102 11.50 -16.64 -0.09
CA LEU A 102 11.35 -15.93 -1.37
C LEU A 102 12.66 -15.94 -2.18
N LEU A 103 13.81 -15.70 -1.53
CA LEU A 103 15.11 -15.72 -2.19
C LEU A 103 15.54 -17.11 -2.69
N ALA A 104 15.07 -18.17 -2.04
CA ALA A 104 15.35 -19.55 -2.43
C ALA A 104 14.45 -20.08 -3.54
N ASP A 105 13.27 -19.47 -3.73
CA ASP A 105 12.31 -19.87 -4.73
C ASP A 105 12.69 -19.32 -6.11
N PRO A 106 12.99 -20.19 -7.11
CA PRO A 106 13.37 -19.76 -8.45
C PRO A 106 12.21 -19.16 -9.25
N GLU A 107 10.96 -19.45 -8.88
CA GLU A 107 9.75 -18.95 -9.54
C GLU A 107 9.32 -17.55 -9.03
N THR A 108 9.96 -17.06 -7.98
CA THR A 108 9.65 -15.74 -7.41
C THR A 108 10.03 -14.62 -8.38
N ASP A 109 9.03 -13.84 -8.83
CA ASP A 109 9.28 -12.57 -9.51
C ASP A 109 9.62 -11.48 -8.49
N PHE A 110 10.90 -11.10 -8.48
CA PHE A 110 11.41 -10.12 -7.52
C PHE A 110 10.90 -8.71 -7.78
N ALA A 111 10.59 -8.37 -9.02
CA ALA A 111 10.07 -7.04 -9.37
C ALA A 111 8.67 -6.80 -8.77
N ASP A 112 7.87 -7.86 -8.67
CA ASP A 112 6.53 -7.79 -8.10
C ASP A 112 6.55 -7.67 -6.57
N ILE A 113 7.57 -8.24 -5.91
CA ILE A 113 7.63 -8.26 -4.44
C ILE A 113 8.53 -7.15 -3.89
N PHE A 114 9.64 -6.86 -4.57
CA PHE A 114 10.65 -5.89 -4.16
C PHE A 114 10.86 -4.87 -5.28
N PRO A 115 9.96 -3.90 -5.45
CA PRO A 115 10.12 -2.90 -6.49
C PRO A 115 11.42 -2.13 -6.29
N ALA A 116 12.04 -1.71 -7.39
CA ALA A 116 13.27 -0.94 -7.36
C ALA A 116 13.08 0.28 -6.45
N SER A 117 13.76 0.29 -5.31
CA SER A 117 13.74 1.42 -4.40
C SER A 117 14.45 2.60 -5.06
N SER A 118 13.74 3.70 -5.26
CA SER A 118 14.30 4.94 -5.76
C SER A 118 15.28 5.60 -4.78
N ARG A 119 15.37 5.13 -3.53
CA ARG A 119 16.18 5.78 -2.49
C ARG A 119 17.67 5.55 -2.63
N ASP A 120 18.12 4.37 -3.06
CA ASP A 120 19.56 4.03 -3.07
C ASP A 120 20.08 3.49 -4.39
N ASN A 121 19.29 3.48 -5.47
CA ASN A 121 19.65 2.85 -6.75
C ASN A 121 20.26 1.43 -6.60
N ALA A 122 19.92 0.74 -5.50
CA ALA A 122 20.40 -0.61 -5.29
C ALA A 122 19.79 -1.51 -6.37
N PRO A 123 20.60 -2.20 -7.16
CA PRO A 123 20.07 -3.10 -8.17
C PRO A 123 19.25 -4.20 -7.47
N LEU A 124 18.10 -4.52 -8.07
CA LEU A 124 17.30 -5.66 -7.63
C LEU A 124 18.18 -6.92 -7.56
N PRO A 125 17.91 -7.84 -6.62
CA PRO A 125 18.61 -9.12 -6.54
C PRO A 125 18.09 -10.08 -7.63
N ASP A 126 18.08 -9.61 -8.89
CA ASP A 126 17.58 -10.30 -10.07
C ASP A 126 18.51 -11.40 -10.58
N ASN A 127 19.79 -11.35 -10.18
CA ASN A 127 20.77 -12.36 -10.54
C ASN A 127 21.10 -13.29 -9.35
N PRO A 128 21.52 -14.55 -9.62
CA PRO A 128 21.79 -15.54 -8.58
C PRO A 128 22.88 -15.11 -7.58
N ALA A 129 23.86 -14.33 -7.99
CA ALA A 129 24.95 -13.89 -7.12
C ALA A 129 24.45 -12.87 -6.09
N SER A 130 23.68 -11.87 -6.51
CA SER A 130 23.05 -10.87 -5.62
C SER A 130 22.06 -11.53 -4.66
N ARG A 131 21.26 -12.49 -5.14
CA ARG A 131 20.35 -13.28 -4.29
C ARG A 131 21.09 -14.02 -3.20
N LYS A 132 22.19 -14.69 -3.56
CA LYS A 132 23.04 -15.43 -2.62
C LYS A 132 23.68 -14.52 -1.58
N GLU A 133 24.21 -13.37 -2.00
CA GLU A 133 24.78 -12.38 -1.08
C GLU A 133 23.74 -11.87 -0.08
N TRP A 134 22.57 -11.45 -0.56
CA TRP A 134 21.51 -10.95 0.30
C TRP A 134 20.98 -12.03 1.24
N SER A 135 20.75 -13.24 0.74
CA SER A 135 20.38 -14.41 1.55
C SER A 135 21.39 -14.70 2.66
N ALA A 136 22.68 -14.65 2.37
CA ALA A 136 23.73 -14.86 3.37
C ALA A 136 23.69 -13.78 4.48
N ARG A 137 23.48 -12.52 4.12
CA ARG A 137 23.36 -11.41 5.09
C ARG A 137 22.13 -11.56 5.98
N ILE A 138 20.96 -11.92 5.40
CA ILE A 138 19.73 -12.17 6.16
C ILE A 138 19.93 -13.37 7.09
N SER A 139 20.49 -14.48 6.60
CA SER A 139 20.76 -15.67 7.42
C SER A 139 21.70 -15.37 8.59
N ALA A 140 22.74 -14.57 8.36
CA ALA A 140 23.67 -14.19 9.43
C ALA A 140 22.95 -13.32 10.49
N ALA A 141 22.16 -12.33 10.08
CA ALA A 141 21.42 -11.45 10.96
C ALA A 141 20.42 -12.22 11.85
N ILE A 142 19.57 -13.05 11.25
CA ILE A 142 18.58 -13.83 12.01
C ILE A 142 19.23 -14.89 12.88
N GLY A 143 20.30 -15.52 12.39
CA GLY A 143 21.09 -16.49 13.18
C GLY A 143 21.70 -15.86 14.43
N GLN A 144 22.27 -14.66 14.31
CA GLN A 144 22.79 -13.90 15.43
C GLN A 144 21.69 -13.51 16.42
N MET A 145 20.55 -12.99 15.95
CA MET A 145 19.43 -12.65 16.82
C MET A 145 18.91 -13.86 17.61
N ARG A 146 18.76 -15.02 16.96
CA ARG A 146 18.33 -16.27 17.61
C ARG A 146 19.31 -16.76 18.66
N ALA A 147 20.62 -16.64 18.40
CA ALA A 147 21.65 -17.08 19.32
C ALA A 147 21.69 -16.27 20.61
N VAL A 148 21.30 -15.00 20.57
CA VAL A 148 21.42 -14.09 21.73
C VAL A 148 20.08 -13.71 22.35
N TYR A 149 18.94 -14.10 21.77
CA TYR A 149 17.63 -13.81 22.32
C TYR A 149 17.46 -14.38 23.72
N GLY A 150 17.06 -13.54 24.69
CA GLY A 150 16.97 -13.92 26.10
C GLY A 150 18.31 -13.95 26.86
N VAL A 151 19.45 -13.73 26.18
CA VAL A 151 20.78 -13.73 26.81
C VAL A 151 21.32 -12.32 27.00
N VAL A 152 21.14 -11.46 25.98
CA VAL A 152 21.60 -10.07 26.00
C VAL A 152 20.55 -9.13 26.55
N THR A 153 20.97 -7.89 26.88
CA THR A 153 20.03 -6.84 27.32
C THR A 153 19.06 -6.44 26.20
N ARG A 154 17.89 -5.90 26.58
CA ARG A 154 16.92 -5.36 25.60
C ARG A 154 17.54 -4.32 24.66
N GLY A 155 18.43 -3.47 25.17
CA GLY A 155 19.09 -2.43 24.37
C GLY A 155 20.05 -3.01 23.32
N GLU A 156 20.80 -4.04 23.66
CA GLU A 156 21.69 -4.76 22.73
C GLU A 156 20.88 -5.51 21.67
N PHE A 157 19.79 -6.16 22.07
CA PHE A 157 18.90 -6.84 21.14
C PHE A 157 18.20 -5.87 20.18
N ALA A 158 17.78 -4.68 20.67
CA ALA A 158 17.20 -3.64 19.83
C ALA A 158 18.17 -3.12 18.75
N ARG A 159 19.48 -3.05 19.06
CA ARG A 159 20.50 -2.71 18.03
C ARG A 159 20.60 -3.77 16.96
N LEU A 160 20.62 -5.05 17.33
CA LEU A 160 20.65 -6.15 16.37
C LEU A 160 19.40 -6.16 15.47
N ARG A 161 18.23 -5.82 16.03
CA ARG A 161 17.00 -5.64 15.24
C ARG A 161 17.13 -4.47 14.26
N ALA A 162 17.72 -3.35 14.68
CA ALA A 162 17.94 -2.20 13.80
C ALA A 162 18.91 -2.53 12.64
N ASP A 163 20.02 -3.22 12.93
CA ASP A 163 20.95 -3.69 11.90
C ASP A 163 20.27 -4.68 10.94
N GLY A 164 19.44 -5.56 11.46
CA GLY A 164 18.62 -6.49 10.67
C GLY A 164 17.59 -5.77 9.80
N PHE A 165 16.93 -4.74 10.33
CA PHE A 165 16.01 -3.90 9.57
C PHE A 165 16.71 -3.26 8.36
N ASP A 166 17.90 -2.71 8.52
CA ASP A 166 18.66 -2.09 7.43
C ASP A 166 18.98 -3.11 6.32
N ILE A 167 19.26 -4.37 6.71
CA ILE A 167 19.50 -5.45 5.74
C ILE A 167 18.24 -5.76 4.91
N LEU A 168 17.07 -5.85 5.55
CA LEU A 168 15.80 -6.11 4.87
C LEU A 168 15.35 -4.88 4.07
N ASN A 169 15.50 -3.69 4.63
CA ASN A 169 15.03 -2.44 4.02
C ASN A 169 15.85 -2.01 2.79
N ARG A 170 16.97 -2.70 2.50
CA ARG A 170 17.73 -2.51 1.26
C ARG A 170 16.88 -2.81 0.02
N HIS A 171 16.00 -3.80 0.11
CA HIS A 171 15.00 -4.14 -0.90
C HIS A 171 13.63 -4.23 -0.20
N PRO A 172 12.94 -3.09 -0.05
CA PRO A 172 11.69 -3.06 0.71
C PRO A 172 10.56 -3.78 -0.05
N ALA A 173 9.82 -4.62 0.67
CA ALA A 173 8.69 -5.32 0.11
C ALA A 173 7.52 -4.37 -0.21
N VAL A 174 6.71 -4.75 -1.20
CA VAL A 174 5.46 -4.07 -1.55
C VAL A 174 4.45 -4.09 -0.40
N LEU A 175 3.51 -3.16 -0.43
CA LEU A 175 2.48 -3.03 0.61
C LEU A 175 1.68 -4.33 0.82
N GLU A 176 1.31 -5.02 -0.26
CA GLU A 176 0.54 -6.26 -0.22
C GLU A 176 1.25 -7.33 0.62
N LYS A 177 2.58 -7.45 0.46
CA LYS A 177 3.39 -8.39 1.23
C LYS A 177 3.53 -7.98 2.69
N LEU A 178 3.67 -6.68 2.96
CA LEU A 178 3.68 -6.16 4.35
C LEU A 178 2.36 -6.45 5.06
N LEU A 179 1.22 -6.29 4.38
CA LEU A 179 -0.10 -6.60 4.94
C LEU A 179 -0.28 -8.10 5.19
N GLU A 180 0.19 -8.96 4.27
CA GLU A 180 0.19 -10.42 4.45
C GLU A 180 0.98 -10.82 5.71
N TRP A 181 2.17 -10.26 5.91
CA TRP A 181 2.98 -10.53 7.10
C TRP A 181 2.35 -9.96 8.38
N ALA A 182 1.71 -8.80 8.32
CA ALA A 182 0.95 -8.27 9.45
C ALA A 182 -0.22 -9.20 9.85
N ASP A 183 -0.89 -9.83 8.87
CA ASP A 183 -1.92 -10.84 9.14
C ASP A 183 -1.34 -12.13 9.75
N VAL A 184 -0.09 -12.48 9.46
CA VAL A 184 0.61 -13.58 10.16
C VAL A 184 0.78 -13.25 11.65
N VAL A 185 1.18 -12.02 11.98
CA VAL A 185 1.30 -11.55 13.38
C VAL A 185 -0.03 -11.69 14.11
N ASN A 186 -1.13 -11.27 13.49
CA ASN A 186 -2.47 -11.39 14.07
C ASN A 186 -2.84 -12.85 14.32
N ARG A 187 -2.55 -13.78 13.37
CA ARG A 187 -2.78 -15.22 13.57
C ARG A 187 -1.98 -15.80 14.75
N TYR A 188 -0.75 -15.34 14.98
CA TYR A 188 0.02 -15.74 16.16
C TYR A 188 -0.64 -15.28 17.45
N LEU A 189 -1.11 -14.02 17.51
CA LEU A 189 -1.83 -13.50 18.67
C LEU A 189 -3.16 -14.22 18.90
N ASP A 190 -3.92 -14.52 17.86
CA ASP A 190 -5.17 -15.26 17.96
C ASP A 190 -4.94 -16.69 18.49
N ASN A 191 -3.88 -17.37 18.06
CA ASN A 191 -3.51 -18.68 18.57
C ASN A 191 -3.08 -18.63 20.04
N PHE A 192 -2.32 -17.60 20.41
CA PHE A 192 -1.93 -17.36 21.81
C PHE A 192 -3.16 -17.08 22.69
N ASN A 193 -4.03 -16.16 22.29
CA ASN A 193 -5.25 -15.81 23.03
C ASN A 193 -6.23 -17.00 23.17
N ALA A 194 -6.26 -17.87 22.17
CA ALA A 194 -7.06 -19.10 22.19
C ALA A 194 -6.41 -20.25 22.99
N GLY A 195 -5.25 -20.02 23.60
CA GLY A 195 -4.51 -21.05 24.37
C GLY A 195 -3.91 -22.17 23.51
N ARG A 196 -3.84 -21.99 22.18
CA ARG A 196 -3.26 -22.97 21.25
C ARG A 196 -1.74 -22.85 21.13
N LEU A 197 -1.17 -21.74 21.56
CA LEU A 197 0.26 -21.47 21.52
C LEU A 197 0.71 -20.90 22.87
N ALA A 198 1.75 -21.48 23.47
CA ALA A 198 2.30 -21.00 24.72
C ALA A 198 3.11 -19.70 24.51
N ALA A 199 3.12 -18.81 25.50
CA ALA A 199 3.87 -17.55 25.43
C ALA A 199 5.35 -17.79 25.09
N ALA A 200 6.01 -18.71 25.78
CA ALA A 200 7.43 -19.01 25.54
C ALA A 200 7.71 -19.51 24.12
N GLU A 201 6.82 -20.30 23.55
CA GLU A 201 6.94 -20.81 22.16
C GLU A 201 6.75 -19.68 21.16
N LEU A 202 5.74 -18.83 21.39
CA LEU A 202 5.50 -17.64 20.57
C LEU A 202 6.71 -16.70 20.59
N GLU A 203 7.20 -16.34 21.77
CA GLU A 203 8.33 -15.43 21.94
C GLU A 203 9.63 -15.95 21.31
N GLN A 204 9.88 -17.25 21.37
CA GLN A 204 11.01 -17.88 20.67
C GLN A 204 10.86 -17.85 19.15
N THR A 205 9.63 -17.97 18.66
CA THR A 205 9.35 -17.96 17.21
C THR A 205 9.53 -16.57 16.61
N ILE A 206 9.03 -15.54 17.30
CA ILE A 206 9.03 -14.15 16.79
C ILE A 206 10.23 -13.32 17.30
N LEU A 207 10.99 -13.83 18.29
CA LEU A 207 12.07 -13.15 19.01
C LEU A 207 11.64 -11.80 19.61
N MET A 208 10.46 -11.80 20.24
CA MET A 208 9.84 -10.63 20.86
C MET A 208 8.93 -11.09 22.00
N SER A 209 8.84 -10.31 23.09
CA SER A 209 7.87 -10.63 24.14
C SER A 209 6.42 -10.35 23.68
N VAL A 210 5.47 -11.10 24.24
CA VAL A 210 4.04 -10.87 23.95
C VAL A 210 3.61 -9.45 24.32
N GLU A 211 4.20 -8.89 25.38
CA GLU A 211 3.94 -7.52 25.84
C GLU A 211 4.37 -6.46 24.81
N GLU A 212 5.47 -6.70 24.07
CA GLU A 212 5.94 -5.84 22.99
C GLU A 212 5.14 -6.06 21.70
N MET A 213 4.72 -7.30 21.44
CA MET A 213 3.98 -7.68 20.23
C MET A 213 2.58 -7.05 20.17
N ILE A 214 1.85 -7.00 21.30
CA ILE A 214 0.46 -6.50 21.34
C ILE A 214 0.34 -5.04 20.87
N PRO A 215 1.10 -4.06 21.42
CA PRO A 215 1.02 -2.67 20.95
C PRO A 215 1.47 -2.51 19.50
N LEU A 216 2.44 -3.30 19.06
CA LEU A 216 2.94 -3.27 17.69
C LEU A 216 1.88 -3.77 16.69
N SER A 217 1.18 -4.87 17.02
CA SER A 217 0.05 -5.37 16.22
C SER A 217 -1.08 -4.34 16.13
N ARG A 218 -1.43 -3.66 17.22
CA ARG A 218 -2.42 -2.58 17.21
C ARG A 218 -1.99 -1.44 16.30
N ARG A 219 -0.71 -1.04 16.39
CA ARG A 219 -0.16 0.02 15.54
C ARG A 219 -0.22 -0.36 14.05
N MET A 220 0.13 -1.59 13.69
CA MET A 220 0.00 -2.10 12.32
C MET A 220 -1.45 -2.05 11.82
N ALA A 221 -2.41 -2.42 12.66
CA ALA A 221 -3.84 -2.35 12.31
C ALA A 221 -4.34 -0.90 12.13
N GLU A 222 -3.82 0.05 12.90
CA GLU A 222 -4.09 1.48 12.74
C GLU A 222 -3.52 2.01 11.42
N LEU A 223 -2.24 1.72 11.14
CA LEU A 223 -1.57 2.12 9.91
C LEU A 223 -2.28 1.57 8.68
N ARG A 224 -2.69 0.29 8.68
CA ARG A 224 -3.49 -0.29 7.61
C ARG A 224 -4.77 0.51 7.34
N ARG A 225 -5.56 0.78 8.40
CA ARG A 225 -6.80 1.58 8.28
C ARG A 225 -6.55 2.99 7.76
N GLU A 226 -5.44 3.61 8.15
CA GLU A 226 -5.06 4.93 7.65
C GLU A 226 -4.65 4.90 6.18
N ILE A 227 -3.86 3.90 5.77
CA ILE A 227 -3.47 3.69 4.37
C ILE A 227 -4.72 3.47 3.51
N ASP A 228 -5.62 2.58 3.92
CA ASP A 228 -6.84 2.25 3.18
C ASP A 228 -7.74 3.48 3.03
N ARG A 229 -7.91 4.27 4.10
CA ARG A 229 -8.71 5.51 4.07
C ARG A 229 -8.13 6.53 3.10
N ARG A 230 -6.80 6.71 3.10
CA ARG A 230 -6.14 7.66 2.20
C ARG A 230 -6.16 7.18 0.76
N LYS A 231 -5.96 5.89 0.52
CA LYS A 231 -6.10 5.27 -0.82
C LYS A 231 -7.52 5.44 -1.35
N LEU A 232 -8.54 5.22 -0.51
CA LEU A 232 -9.94 5.39 -0.89
C LEU A 232 -10.21 6.85 -1.28
N ARG A 233 -9.77 7.82 -0.47
CA ARG A 233 -9.92 9.25 -0.79
C ARG A 233 -9.27 9.62 -2.13
N MET A 234 -8.10 9.07 -2.43
CA MET A 234 -7.44 9.28 -3.72
C MET A 234 -8.21 8.66 -4.87
N LEU A 235 -8.73 7.44 -4.70
CA LEU A 235 -9.59 6.77 -5.66
C LEU A 235 -10.86 7.58 -5.96
N GLU A 236 -11.55 8.05 -4.93
CA GLU A 236 -12.76 8.88 -5.05
C GLU A 236 -12.50 10.15 -5.85
N THR A 237 -11.36 10.80 -5.61
CA THR A 237 -10.97 12.02 -6.34
C THR A 237 -10.67 11.72 -7.81
N ASN A 238 -10.02 10.61 -8.10
CA ASN A 238 -9.65 10.20 -9.46
C ASN A 238 -10.81 9.55 -10.23
N LEU A 239 -11.91 9.21 -9.57
CA LEU A 239 -13.05 8.54 -10.19
C LEU A 239 -13.71 9.38 -11.29
N ARG A 240 -13.69 10.72 -11.15
CA ARG A 240 -14.12 11.63 -12.21
C ARG A 240 -13.30 11.50 -13.49
N LEU A 241 -11.99 11.26 -13.38
CA LEU A 241 -11.12 11.01 -14.53
C LEU A 241 -11.54 9.71 -15.24
N VAL A 242 -11.76 8.64 -14.47
CA VAL A 242 -12.21 7.35 -15.00
C VAL A 242 -13.53 7.49 -15.73
N ILE A 243 -14.51 8.19 -15.16
CA ILE A 243 -15.82 8.47 -15.77
C ILE A 243 -15.64 9.25 -17.10
N ASN A 244 -14.77 10.23 -17.11
CA ASN A 244 -14.51 11.03 -18.32
C ASN A 244 -13.88 10.20 -19.44
N ILE A 245 -12.94 9.34 -19.11
CA ILE A 245 -12.34 8.38 -20.03
C ILE A 245 -13.41 7.41 -20.55
N ALA A 246 -14.21 6.82 -19.67
CA ALA A 246 -15.27 5.88 -20.04
C ALA A 246 -16.30 6.50 -20.99
N LYS A 247 -16.65 7.79 -20.84
CA LYS A 247 -17.54 8.51 -21.76
C LYS A 247 -17.03 8.53 -23.20
N HIS A 248 -15.72 8.61 -23.43
CA HIS A 248 -15.14 8.58 -24.79
C HIS A 248 -15.24 7.21 -25.45
N TYR A 249 -15.48 6.16 -24.66
CA TYR A 249 -15.63 4.78 -25.15
C TYR A 249 -17.09 4.32 -25.20
N GLN A 250 -18.05 5.18 -24.79
CA GLN A 250 -19.47 4.90 -24.99
C GLN A 250 -19.77 4.60 -26.47
N HIS A 251 -20.70 3.70 -26.72
CA HIS A 251 -21.12 3.27 -28.07
C HIS A 251 -20.09 2.43 -28.85
N LYS A 252 -19.01 1.94 -28.20
CA LYS A 252 -18.02 1.04 -28.83
C LYS A 252 -18.29 -0.45 -28.55
N GLY A 253 -19.49 -0.79 -28.06
CA GLY A 253 -19.94 -2.19 -27.92
C GLY A 253 -19.92 -2.73 -26.49
N LEU A 254 -19.44 -1.97 -25.52
CA LEU A 254 -19.53 -2.33 -24.08
C LEU A 254 -20.54 -1.45 -23.35
N PRO A 255 -21.31 -2.00 -22.40
CA PRO A 255 -22.12 -1.22 -21.49
C PRO A 255 -21.29 -0.23 -20.70
N PHE A 256 -21.83 0.95 -20.38
CA PHE A 256 -21.07 2.00 -19.70
C PHE A 256 -20.63 1.57 -18.27
N GLY A 257 -21.46 0.76 -17.59
CA GLY A 257 -21.10 0.18 -16.29
C GLY A 257 -19.83 -0.65 -16.32
N ASP A 258 -19.66 -1.47 -17.37
CA ASP A 258 -18.48 -2.33 -17.55
C ASP A 258 -17.22 -1.52 -17.92
N LEU A 259 -17.39 -0.34 -18.52
CA LEU A 259 -16.27 0.56 -18.83
C LEU A 259 -15.70 1.29 -17.60
N ILE A 260 -16.45 1.31 -16.49
CA ILE A 260 -16.04 1.97 -15.24
C ILE A 260 -15.37 0.97 -14.28
N GLN A 261 -15.73 -0.32 -14.35
CA GLN A 261 -15.11 -1.37 -13.56
C GLN A 261 -13.71 -1.71 -14.06
#